data_18c5145c0d5def4d91db64da225cf007
#
_entry.id   18c5145c0d5def4d91db64da225cf007
#
_cell.length_a   1.000
_cell.length_b   1.000
_cell.length_c   1.000
_cell.angle_alpha   90.00
_cell.angle_beta   90.00
_cell.angle_gamma   90.00
#
_symmetry.space_group_name_H-M   'P 1'
#
loop_
_entity.id
_entity.type
_entity.pdbx_description
1 polymer ?
#
loop_
_entity_poly.entity_id
_entity_poly.type
_entity_poly.pdbx_seq_one_letter_code
_entity_poly.pdbx_strand_id
1 'polypeptide(L)'
;MTELEVGFVTATPRMARYLEYSTQIYNIYLKYIAPEDIHVYSIDEVFLDVTQYLKTYGMTARELASRIATEILEKKGLTATAGIGTNLYLCKIAMDIVAKHMEPDDNGVRIAELDEISYRELLWDHRPLTDFWRVGVGYRKKLEAAGMFTMGDVARCSIGGPGDYYNEDLLYRMFGINAELLIDHAWGYEPVTMDLIKSYRPETNCISSGQVLHCATDFMQAKIVVREMAEQLAMDLVEKKLVTDQIVLTVGYDIDNLKIPEIADHYHGEITVDRYGRSVPKHAHGTGNLDAMTASVSRITETTMGLYERIVDPMLLTRRITLVANHLKDADSVKEETFYEQLDLFSGGFLQTGQKETSRETKQQEKERLEKEKHLQEAMLSVKSKYGKNAILKAADLQEGATTIDRNRQIGGHKA
;
A
#
# COMPACT_ATOMS: atom_id res chain seq x y z
N MET A 1 0.23 -1.77 -47.44
CA MET A 1 0.14 -2.67 -46.28
C MET A 1 -1.20 -2.37 -45.63
N THR A 2 -2.13 -3.32 -45.65
CA THR A 2 -3.40 -3.20 -44.96
C THR A 2 -3.12 -3.23 -43.46
N GLU A 3 -3.47 -2.16 -42.73
CA GLU A 3 -3.46 -2.15 -41.27
C GLU A 3 -4.43 -3.23 -40.78
N LEU A 4 -3.94 -4.17 -40.00
CA LEU A 4 -4.75 -5.19 -39.33
C LEU A 4 -5.36 -4.54 -38.07
N GLU A 5 -6.64 -4.24 -38.09
CA GLU A 5 -7.39 -3.86 -36.90
C GLU A 5 -7.65 -5.09 -36.03
N VAL A 6 -7.12 -5.08 -34.81
CA VAL A 6 -7.42 -6.10 -33.80
C VAL A 6 -8.60 -5.64 -32.96
N GLY A 7 -9.75 -6.27 -33.18
CA GLY A 7 -10.93 -6.06 -32.32
C GLY A 7 -10.78 -6.81 -30.99
N PHE A 8 -11.01 -6.12 -29.87
CA PHE A 8 -11.05 -6.74 -28.52
C PHE A 8 -12.18 -6.15 -27.69
N VAL A 9 -12.64 -6.97 -26.73
CA VAL A 9 -13.66 -6.54 -25.76
C VAL A 9 -13.00 -6.42 -24.39
N THR A 10 -13.09 -5.24 -23.78
CA THR A 10 -12.57 -5.02 -22.44
C THR A 10 -13.60 -5.44 -21.39
N ALA A 11 -13.28 -6.43 -20.58
CA ALA A 11 -14.07 -6.81 -19.43
C ALA A 11 -13.69 -6.01 -18.20
N THR A 12 -14.70 -5.59 -17.41
CA THR A 12 -14.47 -4.91 -16.14
C THR A 12 -13.88 -5.89 -15.11
N PRO A 13 -12.73 -5.58 -14.46
CA PRO A 13 -12.19 -6.40 -13.39
C PRO A 13 -13.18 -6.57 -12.24
N ARG A 14 -13.31 -7.79 -11.70
CA ARG A 14 -14.20 -8.13 -10.56
C ARG A 14 -13.38 -8.71 -9.42
N MET A 15 -12.97 -7.86 -8.48
CA MET A 15 -12.07 -8.24 -7.39
C MET A 15 -12.66 -9.31 -6.46
N ALA A 16 -13.96 -9.24 -6.16
CA ALA A 16 -14.64 -10.26 -5.35
C ALA A 16 -14.50 -11.67 -5.97
N ARG A 17 -14.63 -11.74 -7.32
CA ARG A 17 -14.47 -13.01 -8.04
C ARG A 17 -13.03 -13.53 -7.96
N TYR A 18 -12.05 -12.64 -8.06
CA TYR A 18 -10.64 -13.03 -7.95
C TYR A 18 -10.32 -13.53 -6.55
N LEU A 19 -10.83 -12.88 -5.49
CA LEU A 19 -10.70 -13.35 -4.11
C LEU A 19 -11.35 -14.71 -3.88
N GLU A 20 -12.53 -14.95 -4.46
CA GLU A 20 -13.21 -16.24 -4.40
C GLU A 20 -12.34 -17.35 -5.00
N TYR A 21 -11.79 -17.13 -6.21
CA TYR A 21 -10.91 -18.09 -6.86
C TYR A 21 -9.60 -18.30 -6.09
N SER A 22 -8.98 -17.22 -5.60
CA SER A 22 -7.79 -17.29 -4.75
C SER A 22 -8.05 -18.16 -3.51
N THR A 23 -9.18 -17.98 -2.83
CA THR A 23 -9.58 -18.79 -1.68
C THR A 23 -9.78 -20.25 -2.05
N GLN A 24 -10.39 -20.53 -3.19
CA GLN A 24 -10.59 -21.90 -3.68
C GLN A 24 -9.26 -22.59 -4.00
N ILE A 25 -8.29 -21.85 -4.56
CA ILE A 25 -6.93 -22.35 -4.82
C ILE A 25 -6.18 -22.57 -3.50
N TYR A 26 -6.29 -21.65 -2.54
CA TYR A 26 -5.72 -21.83 -1.20
C TYR A 26 -6.21 -23.13 -0.53
N ASN A 27 -7.49 -23.48 -0.70
CA ASN A 27 -8.04 -24.74 -0.21
C ASN A 27 -7.45 -26.00 -0.93
N ILE A 28 -6.86 -25.83 -2.13
CA ILE A 28 -6.10 -26.91 -2.77
C ILE A 28 -4.76 -27.06 -2.07
N TYR A 29 -4.04 -25.96 -1.78
CA TYR A 29 -2.78 -26.02 -1.05
C TYR A 29 -2.93 -26.71 0.32
N LEU A 30 -4.00 -26.43 1.04
CA LEU A 30 -4.29 -27.03 2.36
C LEU A 30 -4.45 -28.58 2.35
N LYS A 31 -4.61 -29.19 1.20
CA LYS A 31 -4.62 -30.67 1.09
C LYS A 31 -3.23 -31.27 1.18
N TYR A 32 -2.22 -30.48 0.87
CA TYR A 32 -0.83 -30.91 0.79
C TYR A 32 0.04 -30.33 1.90
N ILE A 33 -0.23 -29.11 2.31
CA ILE A 33 0.65 -28.29 3.17
C ILE A 33 -0.20 -27.70 4.30
N ALA A 34 0.30 -27.73 5.52
CA ALA A 34 -0.37 -27.13 6.67
C ALA A 34 -0.36 -25.60 6.59
N PRO A 35 -1.35 -24.91 7.19
CA PRO A 35 -1.46 -23.44 7.13
C PRO A 35 -0.23 -22.71 7.69
N GLU A 36 0.47 -23.32 8.62
CA GLU A 36 1.70 -22.79 9.23
C GLU A 36 2.81 -22.60 8.20
N ASP A 37 2.88 -23.51 7.23
CA ASP A 37 3.91 -23.54 6.19
C ASP A 37 3.47 -22.86 4.88
N ILE A 38 2.33 -22.15 4.91
CA ILE A 38 1.80 -21.36 3.78
C ILE A 38 1.83 -19.87 4.14
N HIS A 39 2.51 -19.06 3.32
CA HIS A 39 2.41 -17.60 3.38
C HIS A 39 1.73 -17.07 2.11
N VAL A 40 0.53 -16.48 2.28
CA VAL A 40 -0.16 -15.77 1.20
C VAL A 40 0.53 -14.43 0.98
N TYR A 41 1.28 -14.34 -0.12
CA TYR A 41 2.04 -13.14 -0.47
C TYR A 41 1.18 -12.09 -1.17
N SER A 42 0.31 -12.54 -2.08
CA SER A 42 -0.66 -11.70 -2.77
C SER A 42 -1.95 -12.48 -3.05
N ILE A 43 -2.89 -11.89 -3.79
CA ILE A 43 -4.14 -12.55 -4.19
C ILE A 43 -3.91 -13.79 -5.07
N ASP A 44 -2.78 -13.86 -5.78
CA ASP A 44 -2.44 -14.86 -6.79
C ASP A 44 -1.09 -15.55 -6.54
N GLU A 45 -0.38 -15.19 -5.48
CA GLU A 45 0.93 -15.75 -5.16
C GLU A 45 1.01 -16.21 -3.70
N VAL A 46 1.63 -17.38 -3.51
CA VAL A 46 1.90 -17.97 -2.19
C VAL A 46 3.33 -18.49 -2.11
N PHE A 47 3.90 -18.46 -0.93
CA PHE A 47 5.09 -19.24 -0.59
C PHE A 47 4.66 -20.46 0.21
N LEU A 48 5.26 -21.62 -0.12
CA LEU A 48 5.02 -22.89 0.53
C LEU A 48 6.36 -23.44 1.02
N ASP A 49 6.53 -23.67 2.32
CA ASP A 49 7.64 -24.48 2.82
C ASP A 49 7.29 -25.94 2.70
N VAL A 50 7.92 -26.63 1.75
CA VAL A 50 7.64 -28.04 1.45
C VAL A 50 8.66 -29.00 2.08
N THR A 51 9.66 -28.48 2.79
CA THR A 51 10.82 -29.22 3.27
C THR A 51 10.43 -30.49 4.04
N GLN A 52 9.51 -30.38 4.99
CA GLN A 52 9.10 -31.50 5.84
C GLN A 52 8.17 -32.51 5.11
N TYR A 53 7.50 -32.07 4.03
CA TYR A 53 6.51 -32.85 3.31
C TYR A 53 7.10 -33.79 2.27
N LEU A 54 8.28 -33.45 1.71
CA LEU A 54 8.91 -34.23 0.64
C LEU A 54 9.15 -35.68 1.04
N LYS A 55 9.66 -35.88 2.26
CA LYS A 55 9.89 -37.24 2.79
C LYS A 55 8.56 -37.99 3.01
N THR A 56 7.54 -37.30 3.52
CA THR A 56 6.22 -37.89 3.80
C THR A 56 5.52 -38.34 2.54
N TYR A 57 5.60 -37.54 1.47
CA TYR A 57 5.01 -37.87 0.18
C TYR A 57 5.89 -38.77 -0.70
N GLY A 58 7.18 -38.94 -0.36
CA GLY A 58 8.14 -39.63 -1.18
C GLY A 58 8.37 -38.99 -2.55
N MET A 59 8.30 -37.64 -2.59
CA MET A 59 8.37 -36.81 -3.79
C MET A 59 9.48 -35.78 -3.68
N THR A 60 10.01 -35.37 -4.83
CA THR A 60 10.84 -34.18 -4.96
C THR A 60 9.97 -32.91 -4.88
N ALA A 61 10.58 -31.75 -4.62
CA ALA A 61 9.86 -30.47 -4.63
C ALA A 61 9.21 -30.19 -5.98
N ARG A 62 9.86 -30.56 -7.09
CA ARG A 62 9.35 -30.42 -8.44
C ARG A 62 8.10 -31.29 -8.68
N GLU A 63 8.12 -32.54 -8.25
CA GLU A 63 6.97 -33.45 -8.39
C GLU A 63 5.78 -32.97 -7.57
N LEU A 64 6.02 -32.49 -6.35
CA LEU A 64 4.96 -31.92 -5.51
C LEU A 64 4.38 -30.64 -6.11
N ALA A 65 5.22 -29.71 -6.58
CA ALA A 65 4.79 -28.48 -7.23
C ALA A 65 3.99 -28.77 -8.51
N SER A 66 4.46 -29.71 -9.35
CA SER A 66 3.76 -30.15 -10.57
C SER A 66 2.39 -30.74 -10.22
N ARG A 67 2.31 -31.60 -9.21
CA ARG A 67 1.05 -32.20 -8.75
C ARG A 67 0.03 -31.15 -8.30
N ILE A 68 0.47 -30.17 -7.51
CA ILE A 68 -0.39 -29.08 -7.04
C ILE A 68 -0.86 -28.23 -8.23
N ALA A 69 0.05 -27.85 -9.14
CA ALA A 69 -0.27 -27.06 -10.32
C ALA A 69 -1.26 -27.77 -11.25
N THR A 70 -1.08 -29.08 -11.48
CA THR A 70 -2.00 -29.90 -12.26
C THR A 70 -3.39 -29.96 -11.60
N GLU A 71 -3.48 -30.14 -10.28
CA GLU A 71 -4.78 -30.15 -9.60
C GLU A 71 -5.51 -28.79 -9.71
N ILE A 72 -4.75 -27.67 -9.69
CA ILE A 72 -5.32 -26.32 -9.91
C ILE A 72 -5.87 -26.23 -11.34
N LEU A 73 -5.12 -26.68 -12.33
CA LEU A 73 -5.56 -26.67 -13.73
C LEU A 73 -6.83 -27.51 -13.93
N GLU A 74 -6.85 -28.73 -13.43
CA GLU A 74 -8.00 -29.63 -13.54
C GLU A 74 -9.26 -29.08 -12.86
N LYS A 75 -9.12 -28.49 -11.67
CA LYS A 75 -10.27 -28.06 -10.89
C LYS A 75 -10.73 -26.64 -11.17
N LYS A 76 -9.82 -25.77 -11.64
CA LYS A 76 -10.10 -24.33 -11.82
C LYS A 76 -9.91 -23.86 -13.25
N GLY A 77 -9.31 -24.66 -14.12
CA GLY A 77 -8.99 -24.26 -15.49
C GLY A 77 -7.92 -23.16 -15.56
N LEU A 78 -7.12 -23.00 -14.51
CA LEU A 78 -6.06 -21.98 -14.42
C LEU A 78 -4.70 -22.66 -14.43
N THR A 79 -3.80 -22.15 -15.26
CA THR A 79 -2.39 -22.57 -15.23
C THR A 79 -1.66 -21.89 -14.08
N ALA A 80 -0.72 -22.60 -13.46
CA ALA A 80 0.15 -22.08 -12.43
C ALA A 80 1.62 -22.18 -12.85
N THR A 81 2.42 -21.23 -12.40
CA THR A 81 3.87 -21.22 -12.56
C THR A 81 4.50 -21.34 -11.18
N ALA A 82 5.53 -22.16 -11.03
CA ALA A 82 6.21 -22.34 -9.75
C ALA A 82 7.72 -22.06 -9.87
N GLY A 83 8.26 -21.45 -8.81
CA GLY A 83 9.69 -21.38 -8.57
C GLY A 83 10.04 -22.22 -7.36
N ILE A 84 11.11 -22.98 -7.43
CA ILE A 84 11.66 -23.77 -6.34
C ILE A 84 13.02 -23.15 -5.97
N GLY A 85 13.28 -22.96 -4.71
CA GLY A 85 14.54 -22.40 -4.22
C GLY A 85 14.85 -22.86 -2.81
N THR A 86 16.11 -22.76 -2.41
CA THR A 86 16.59 -23.08 -1.07
C THR A 86 16.17 -22.05 -0.03
N ASN A 87 15.68 -20.88 -0.48
CA ASN A 87 15.13 -19.81 0.35
C ASN A 87 14.04 -19.04 -0.39
N LEU A 88 13.38 -18.10 0.31
CA LEU A 88 12.26 -17.32 -0.23
C LEU A 88 12.65 -16.46 -1.45
N TYR A 89 13.85 -15.88 -1.43
CA TYR A 89 14.33 -15.06 -2.54
C TYR A 89 14.53 -15.91 -3.79
N LEU A 90 15.25 -17.00 -3.68
CA LEU A 90 15.58 -17.85 -4.83
C LEU A 90 14.33 -18.50 -5.45
N CYS A 91 13.34 -18.92 -4.64
CA CYS A 91 12.12 -19.45 -5.21
C CYS A 91 11.31 -18.38 -5.95
N LYS A 92 11.28 -17.12 -5.43
CA LYS A 92 10.62 -15.99 -6.11
C LYS A 92 11.31 -15.65 -7.42
N ILE A 93 12.64 -15.59 -7.45
CA ILE A 93 13.44 -15.30 -8.64
C ILE A 93 13.34 -16.44 -9.67
N ALA A 94 13.36 -17.69 -9.22
CA ALA A 94 13.13 -18.84 -10.10
C ALA A 94 11.77 -18.73 -10.82
N MET A 95 10.72 -18.34 -10.10
CA MET A 95 9.39 -18.13 -10.68
C MET A 95 9.37 -16.96 -11.66
N ASP A 96 9.81 -15.77 -11.22
CA ASP A 96 9.61 -14.54 -11.97
C ASP A 96 10.51 -14.40 -13.20
N ILE A 97 11.79 -14.76 -13.07
CA ILE A 97 12.77 -14.57 -14.14
C ILE A 97 12.92 -15.82 -15.02
N VAL A 98 12.84 -17.01 -14.44
CA VAL A 98 13.10 -18.23 -15.20
C VAL A 98 11.80 -18.92 -15.64
N ALA A 99 10.95 -19.34 -14.69
CA ALA A 99 9.78 -20.16 -15.00
C ALA A 99 8.76 -19.45 -15.89
N LYS A 100 8.51 -18.16 -15.68
CA LYS A 100 7.56 -17.39 -16.52
C LYS A 100 7.98 -17.29 -17.99
N HIS A 101 9.27 -17.46 -18.30
CA HIS A 101 9.83 -17.32 -19.65
C HIS A 101 10.19 -18.64 -20.32
N MET A 102 9.99 -19.78 -19.62
CA MET A 102 10.24 -21.10 -20.21
C MET A 102 8.98 -21.68 -20.85
N GLU A 103 9.18 -22.60 -21.78
CA GLU A 103 8.06 -23.38 -22.33
C GLU A 103 7.41 -24.26 -21.25
N PRO A 104 6.09 -24.45 -21.28
CA PRO A 104 5.42 -25.34 -20.35
C PRO A 104 5.82 -26.81 -20.64
N ASP A 105 5.75 -27.64 -19.60
CA ASP A 105 5.88 -29.09 -19.74
C ASP A 105 4.63 -29.71 -20.41
N ASP A 106 4.64 -31.05 -20.60
CA ASP A 106 3.52 -31.80 -21.20
C ASP A 106 2.19 -31.63 -20.45
N ASN A 107 2.22 -31.18 -19.19
CA ASN A 107 1.04 -30.91 -18.37
C ASN A 107 0.64 -29.42 -18.38
N GLY A 108 1.31 -28.61 -19.18
CA GLY A 108 1.07 -27.14 -19.23
C GLY A 108 1.63 -26.37 -18.05
N VAL A 109 2.51 -26.96 -17.25
CA VAL A 109 3.10 -26.37 -16.04
C VAL A 109 4.51 -25.84 -16.34
N ARG A 110 4.83 -24.68 -15.74
CA ARG A 110 6.17 -24.07 -15.80
C ARG A 110 6.79 -24.09 -14.42
N ILE A 111 7.90 -24.81 -14.27
CA ILE A 111 8.62 -24.94 -12.99
C ILE A 111 10.10 -24.71 -13.21
N ALA A 112 10.66 -23.72 -12.54
CA ALA A 112 12.09 -23.48 -12.46
C ALA A 112 12.61 -23.73 -11.04
N GLU A 113 13.90 -24.06 -10.95
CA GLU A 113 14.55 -24.39 -9.69
C GLU A 113 15.92 -23.69 -9.65
N LEU A 114 16.20 -22.99 -8.54
CA LEU A 114 17.46 -22.31 -8.29
C LEU A 114 17.97 -22.61 -6.88
N ASP A 115 19.29 -22.86 -6.81
CA ASP A 115 20.07 -22.74 -5.61
C ASP A 115 21.03 -21.53 -5.73
N GLU A 116 21.84 -21.26 -4.72
CA GLU A 116 22.75 -20.12 -4.68
C GLU A 116 23.82 -20.18 -5.79
N ILE A 117 24.20 -21.37 -6.23
CA ILE A 117 25.21 -21.58 -7.28
C ILE A 117 24.60 -21.32 -8.65
N SER A 118 23.52 -22.02 -8.97
CA SER A 118 22.80 -21.86 -10.24
C SER A 118 22.24 -20.44 -10.43
N TYR A 119 21.80 -19.79 -9.35
CA TYR A 119 21.42 -18.38 -9.37
C TYR A 119 22.58 -17.49 -9.87
N ARG A 120 23.77 -17.66 -9.30
CA ARG A 120 24.95 -16.85 -9.66
C ARG A 120 25.40 -17.14 -11.10
N GLU A 121 25.39 -18.41 -11.50
CA GLU A 121 25.78 -18.82 -12.85
C GLU A 121 24.82 -18.32 -13.93
N LEU A 122 23.50 -18.33 -13.67
CA LEU A 122 22.48 -18.04 -14.66
C LEU A 122 22.05 -16.56 -14.65
N LEU A 123 22.02 -15.92 -13.47
CA LEU A 123 21.30 -14.64 -13.33
C LEU A 123 22.19 -13.46 -12.85
N TRP A 124 23.45 -13.66 -12.52
CA TRP A 124 24.31 -12.53 -12.11
C TRP A 124 24.47 -11.46 -13.19
N ASP A 125 24.40 -11.84 -14.47
CA ASP A 125 24.49 -10.92 -15.61
C ASP A 125 23.12 -10.54 -16.20
N HIS A 126 22.02 -11.01 -15.58
CA HIS A 126 20.66 -10.69 -16.04
C HIS A 126 20.34 -9.19 -15.92
N ARG A 127 19.60 -8.68 -16.89
CA ARG A 127 19.08 -7.31 -16.96
C ARG A 127 17.62 -7.32 -17.45
N PRO A 128 16.82 -6.34 -16.99
CA PRO A 128 17.14 -5.21 -16.11
C PRO A 128 17.12 -5.61 -14.63
N LEU A 129 17.79 -4.82 -13.79
CA LEU A 129 17.78 -4.99 -12.33
C LEU A 129 16.37 -5.00 -11.71
N THR A 130 15.39 -4.37 -12.35
CA THR A 130 14.01 -4.32 -11.86
C THR A 130 13.24 -5.63 -11.94
N ASP A 131 13.78 -6.66 -12.59
CA ASP A 131 13.19 -7.99 -12.63
C ASP A 131 13.44 -8.75 -11.31
N PHE A 132 14.47 -8.31 -10.58
CA PHE A 132 14.80 -8.90 -9.29
C PHE A 132 13.86 -8.39 -8.18
N TRP A 133 13.37 -9.31 -7.39
CA TRP A 133 12.50 -9.01 -6.26
C TRP A 133 13.13 -7.97 -5.33
N ARG A 134 12.36 -6.97 -4.91
CA ARG A 134 12.73 -5.81 -4.10
C ARG A 134 13.66 -4.79 -4.76
N VAL A 135 14.00 -4.93 -6.02
CA VAL A 135 14.76 -3.91 -6.77
C VAL A 135 13.79 -3.08 -7.62
N GLY A 136 13.36 -1.96 -7.09
CA GLY A 136 12.50 -1.01 -7.81
C GLY A 136 13.29 -0.03 -8.69
N VAL A 137 12.56 0.77 -9.48
CA VAL A 137 13.14 1.79 -10.41
C VAL A 137 14.10 2.74 -9.68
N GLY A 138 13.80 3.10 -8.42
CA GLY A 138 14.67 3.99 -7.62
C GLY A 138 16.03 3.36 -7.31
N TYR A 139 16.05 2.08 -6.96
CA TYR A 139 17.28 1.31 -6.75
C TYR A 139 18.06 1.17 -8.05
N ARG A 140 17.40 0.73 -9.12
CA ARG A 140 18.03 0.61 -10.43
C ARG A 140 18.71 1.91 -10.85
N LYS A 141 18.01 3.06 -10.82
CA LYS A 141 18.59 4.35 -11.22
C LYS A 141 19.83 4.73 -10.43
N LYS A 142 19.83 4.49 -9.11
CA LYS A 142 20.99 4.77 -8.27
C LYS A 142 22.16 3.84 -8.59
N LEU A 143 21.91 2.54 -8.76
CA LEU A 143 22.93 1.55 -9.10
C LEU A 143 23.54 1.84 -10.49
N GLU A 144 22.70 2.06 -11.51
CA GLU A 144 23.15 2.40 -12.87
C GLU A 144 23.97 3.68 -12.90
N ALA A 145 23.59 4.72 -12.13
CA ALA A 145 24.37 5.95 -12.00
C ALA A 145 25.75 5.74 -11.35
N ALA A 146 25.89 4.69 -10.52
CA ALA A 146 27.16 4.27 -9.94
C ALA A 146 27.90 3.22 -10.79
N GLY A 147 27.43 2.89 -12.01
CA GLY A 147 28.07 1.93 -12.91
C GLY A 147 27.76 0.46 -12.60
N MET A 148 26.77 0.15 -11.75
CA MET A 148 26.33 -1.20 -11.44
C MET A 148 25.03 -1.52 -12.18
N PHE A 149 25.04 -2.48 -13.09
CA PHE A 149 23.92 -2.80 -13.98
C PHE A 149 23.30 -4.18 -13.73
N THR A 150 23.96 -4.99 -12.89
CA THR A 150 23.58 -6.39 -12.64
C THR A 150 23.68 -6.71 -11.15
N MET A 151 23.04 -7.79 -10.71
CA MET A 151 23.21 -8.28 -9.33
C MET A 151 24.64 -8.79 -9.08
N GLY A 152 25.30 -9.31 -10.10
CA GLY A 152 26.72 -9.65 -10.04
C GLY A 152 27.61 -8.44 -9.79
N ASP A 153 27.28 -7.26 -10.33
CA ASP A 153 28.01 -6.02 -10.02
C ASP A 153 27.84 -5.61 -8.56
N VAL A 154 26.63 -5.73 -8.02
CA VAL A 154 26.36 -5.46 -6.60
C VAL A 154 27.13 -6.43 -5.69
N ALA A 155 27.11 -7.73 -6.02
CA ALA A 155 27.84 -8.74 -5.27
C ALA A 155 29.36 -8.48 -5.29
N ARG A 156 29.92 -8.16 -6.45
CA ARG A 156 31.36 -7.80 -6.57
C ARG A 156 31.71 -6.51 -5.82
N CYS A 157 30.80 -5.52 -5.83
CA CYS A 157 30.98 -4.30 -5.06
C CYS A 157 31.07 -4.59 -3.56
N SER A 158 30.23 -5.48 -3.02
CA SER A 158 30.17 -5.76 -1.59
C SER A 158 31.46 -6.37 -1.00
N ILE A 159 32.32 -6.96 -1.83
CA ILE A 159 33.59 -7.58 -1.39
C ILE A 159 34.82 -6.71 -1.65
N GLY A 160 34.66 -5.48 -2.13
CA GLY A 160 35.76 -4.54 -2.34
C GLY A 160 36.45 -4.15 -1.04
N GLY A 161 37.73 -3.91 -1.11
CA GLY A 161 38.54 -3.52 0.04
C GLY A 161 38.23 -2.12 0.57
N PRO A 162 38.62 -1.78 1.79
CA PRO A 162 38.31 -0.49 2.43
C PRO A 162 38.83 0.75 1.67
N GLY A 163 39.78 0.60 0.75
CA GLY A 163 40.31 1.69 -0.09
C GLY A 163 39.73 1.75 -1.50
N ASP A 164 38.91 0.78 -1.88
CA ASP A 164 38.36 0.70 -3.21
C ASP A 164 37.14 1.64 -3.33
N TYR A 165 36.92 2.17 -4.54
CA TYR A 165 35.70 2.96 -4.83
C TYR A 165 34.43 2.11 -4.71
N TYR A 166 34.46 0.88 -5.25
CA TYR A 166 33.41 -0.11 -5.13
C TYR A 166 33.68 -0.99 -3.92
N ASN A 167 32.97 -0.72 -2.85
CA ASN A 167 33.01 -1.47 -1.61
C ASN A 167 31.63 -1.45 -0.93
N GLU A 168 31.48 -2.17 0.15
CA GLU A 168 30.25 -2.24 0.92
C GLU A 168 29.78 -0.86 1.42
N ASP A 169 30.70 0.02 1.85
CA ASP A 169 30.37 1.37 2.32
C ASP A 169 29.66 2.20 1.24
N LEU A 170 29.98 2.00 -0.03
CA LEU A 170 29.28 2.67 -1.12
C LEU A 170 27.80 2.29 -1.15
N LEU A 171 27.49 1.00 -1.01
CA LEU A 171 26.12 0.49 -0.98
C LEU A 171 25.34 1.03 0.23
N TYR A 172 25.98 1.05 1.42
CA TYR A 172 25.36 1.64 2.61
C TYR A 172 25.13 3.14 2.50
N ARG A 173 26.03 3.90 1.87
CA ARG A 173 25.80 5.33 1.59
C ARG A 173 24.62 5.56 0.66
N MET A 174 24.37 4.66 -0.30
CA MET A 174 23.30 4.77 -1.27
C MET A 174 21.94 4.36 -0.72
N PHE A 175 21.89 3.32 0.14
CA PHE A 175 20.65 2.65 0.53
C PHE A 175 20.41 2.55 2.05
N GLY A 176 21.39 2.99 2.86
CA GLY A 176 21.32 2.83 4.32
C GLY A 176 21.27 1.37 4.71
N ILE A 177 20.59 1.02 5.78
CA ILE A 177 20.44 -0.36 6.26
C ILE A 177 19.84 -1.32 5.21
N ASN A 178 19.08 -0.81 4.25
CA ASN A 178 18.55 -1.65 3.18
C ASN A 178 19.62 -2.19 2.21
N ALA A 179 20.87 -1.73 2.33
CA ALA A 179 22.00 -2.31 1.59
C ALA A 179 22.25 -3.77 1.98
N GLU A 180 22.05 -4.14 3.25
CA GLU A 180 22.19 -5.53 3.72
C GLU A 180 21.33 -6.48 2.90
N LEU A 181 20.03 -6.21 2.82
CA LEU A 181 19.11 -7.04 2.04
C LEU A 181 19.49 -7.09 0.56
N LEU A 182 19.93 -5.96 -0.01
CA LEU A 182 20.36 -5.91 -1.42
C LEU A 182 21.61 -6.76 -1.66
N ILE A 183 22.59 -6.73 -0.75
CA ILE A 183 23.82 -7.52 -0.80
C ILE A 183 23.49 -9.01 -0.64
N ASP A 184 22.70 -9.37 0.37
CA ASP A 184 22.27 -10.75 0.59
C ASP A 184 21.59 -11.33 -0.66
N HIS A 185 20.64 -10.60 -1.22
CA HIS A 185 19.96 -10.99 -2.45
C HIS A 185 20.91 -11.09 -3.66
N ALA A 186 21.91 -10.21 -3.75
CA ALA A 186 22.92 -10.28 -4.81
C ALA A 186 23.76 -11.59 -4.72
N TRP A 187 23.94 -12.11 -3.52
CA TRP A 187 24.61 -13.39 -3.27
C TRP A 187 23.65 -14.59 -3.34
N GLY A 188 22.35 -14.37 -3.46
CA GLY A 188 21.31 -15.41 -3.46
C GLY A 188 20.93 -15.87 -2.05
N TYR A 189 21.19 -15.07 -1.04
CA TYR A 189 20.90 -15.37 0.36
C TYR A 189 19.64 -14.63 0.83
N GLU A 190 18.81 -15.29 1.64
CA GLU A 190 17.63 -14.72 2.30
C GLU A 190 17.48 -15.37 3.69
N PRO A 191 17.69 -14.60 4.76
CA PRO A 191 17.62 -15.14 6.12
C PRO A 191 16.21 -15.34 6.64
N VAL A 192 15.20 -14.76 5.98
CA VAL A 192 13.82 -14.82 6.44
C VAL A 192 13.25 -16.21 6.22
N THR A 193 12.70 -16.79 7.29
CA THR A 193 12.02 -18.09 7.28
C THR A 193 10.50 -17.94 7.41
N MET A 194 9.76 -19.02 7.20
CA MET A 194 8.31 -19.05 7.39
C MET A 194 7.93 -18.67 8.83
N ASP A 195 8.67 -19.17 9.83
CA ASP A 195 8.44 -18.85 11.25
C ASP A 195 8.62 -17.35 11.55
N LEU A 196 9.64 -16.72 10.97
CA LEU A 196 9.86 -15.28 11.12
C LEU A 196 8.72 -14.48 10.49
N ILE A 197 8.24 -14.87 9.31
CA ILE A 197 7.07 -14.25 8.69
C ILE A 197 5.82 -14.38 9.58
N LYS A 198 5.55 -15.57 10.10
CA LYS A 198 4.37 -15.84 10.93
C LYS A 198 4.41 -15.12 12.28
N SER A 199 5.60 -14.96 12.86
CA SER A 199 5.81 -14.24 14.12
C SER A 199 5.85 -12.73 13.98
N TYR A 200 6.10 -12.20 12.78
CA TYR A 200 6.19 -10.76 12.53
C TYR A 200 4.89 -10.04 12.85
N ARG A 201 5.00 -8.99 13.63
CA ARG A 201 3.90 -8.08 13.93
C ARG A 201 4.30 -6.68 13.46
N PRO A 202 3.71 -6.20 12.35
CA PRO A 202 4.03 -4.87 11.86
C PRO A 202 3.56 -3.82 12.86
N GLU A 203 4.42 -2.86 13.15
CA GLU A 203 4.01 -1.63 13.81
C GLU A 203 3.31 -0.74 12.79
N THR A 204 2.00 -0.60 12.92
CA THR A 204 1.21 0.23 12.02
C THR A 204 1.36 1.68 12.43
N ASN A 205 2.22 2.42 11.74
CA ASN A 205 2.46 3.84 12.00
C ASN A 205 1.50 4.77 11.23
N CYS A 206 0.83 4.25 10.19
CA CYS A 206 -0.12 5.02 9.39
C CYS A 206 -1.19 4.14 8.74
N ILE A 207 -2.35 4.74 8.45
CA ILE A 207 -3.38 4.19 7.57
C ILE A 207 -3.54 5.15 6.40
N SER A 208 -3.51 4.61 5.18
CA SER A 208 -3.70 5.39 3.96
C SER A 208 -4.90 4.92 3.16
N SER A 209 -5.62 5.88 2.56
CA SER A 209 -6.67 5.65 1.59
C SER A 209 -6.37 6.42 0.32
N GLY A 210 -6.45 5.76 -0.84
CA GLY A 210 -6.21 6.38 -2.14
C GLY A 210 -7.38 6.15 -3.10
N GLN A 211 -7.67 7.14 -3.93
CA GLN A 211 -8.67 7.05 -4.98
C GLN A 211 -8.13 7.67 -6.28
N VAL A 212 -8.29 6.95 -7.39
CA VAL A 212 -8.14 7.50 -8.74
C VAL A 212 -9.54 7.79 -9.28
N LEU A 213 -9.78 9.04 -9.64
CA LEU A 213 -11.08 9.48 -10.16
C LEU A 213 -11.26 8.97 -11.59
N HIS A 214 -12.50 8.69 -11.98
CA HIS A 214 -12.80 8.16 -13.32
C HIS A 214 -12.48 9.16 -14.44
N CYS A 215 -12.64 10.46 -14.18
CA CYS A 215 -12.34 11.55 -15.09
C CYS A 215 -11.59 12.66 -14.37
N ALA A 216 -11.06 13.59 -15.15
CA ALA A 216 -10.56 14.85 -14.65
C ALA A 216 -11.70 15.61 -13.94
N THR A 217 -11.51 15.99 -12.70
CA THR A 217 -12.56 16.46 -11.78
C THR A 217 -12.20 17.86 -11.26
N ASP A 218 -13.14 18.77 -11.29
CA ASP A 218 -12.95 20.13 -10.80
C ASP A 218 -12.74 20.21 -9.28
N PHE A 219 -12.33 21.40 -8.82
CA PHE A 219 -12.02 21.66 -7.42
C PHE A 219 -13.19 21.36 -6.48
N MET A 220 -14.43 21.76 -6.83
CA MET A 220 -15.57 21.61 -5.94
C MET A 220 -16.03 20.16 -5.82
N GLN A 221 -16.07 19.44 -6.93
CA GLN A 221 -16.38 18.01 -6.94
C GLN A 221 -15.30 17.17 -6.25
N ALA A 222 -14.01 17.46 -6.50
CA ALA A 222 -12.89 16.80 -5.82
C ALA A 222 -12.93 17.06 -4.30
N LYS A 223 -13.37 18.25 -3.86
CA LYS A 223 -13.56 18.60 -2.45
C LYS A 223 -14.58 17.69 -1.76
N ILE A 224 -15.69 17.35 -2.44
CA ILE A 224 -16.70 16.41 -1.93
C ILE A 224 -16.04 15.04 -1.71
N VAL A 225 -15.30 14.54 -2.68
CA VAL A 225 -14.60 13.25 -2.57
C VAL A 225 -13.58 13.24 -1.42
N VAL A 226 -12.80 14.31 -1.25
CA VAL A 226 -11.86 14.45 -0.13
C VAL A 226 -12.58 14.37 1.21
N ARG A 227 -13.73 15.03 1.33
CA ARG A 227 -14.59 14.97 2.53
C ARG A 227 -15.05 13.54 2.82
N GLU A 228 -15.58 12.85 1.83
CA GLU A 228 -16.02 11.45 1.95
C GLU A 228 -14.85 10.54 2.38
N MET A 229 -13.67 10.76 1.82
CA MET A 229 -12.47 10.00 2.19
C MET A 229 -12.02 10.28 3.63
N ALA A 230 -12.11 11.53 4.10
CA ALA A 230 -11.78 11.89 5.48
C ALA A 230 -12.75 11.25 6.49
N GLU A 231 -14.04 11.28 6.17
CA GLU A 231 -15.08 10.65 6.99
C GLU A 231 -14.88 9.13 7.06
N GLN A 232 -14.58 8.47 5.93
CA GLN A 232 -14.31 7.04 5.92
C GLN A 232 -13.03 6.68 6.67
N LEU A 233 -11.95 7.47 6.52
CA LEU A 233 -10.70 7.26 7.25
C LEU A 233 -10.91 7.33 8.76
N ALA A 234 -11.71 8.30 9.24
CA ALA A 234 -12.06 8.40 10.65
C ALA A 234 -12.87 7.18 11.15
N MET A 235 -13.80 6.68 10.32
CA MET A 235 -14.56 5.46 10.63
C MET A 235 -13.64 4.23 10.68
N ASP A 236 -12.68 4.11 9.77
CA ASP A 236 -11.69 3.02 9.77
C ASP A 236 -10.79 3.05 11.03
N LEU A 237 -10.46 4.25 11.53
CA LEU A 237 -9.74 4.42 12.80
C LEU A 237 -10.56 3.91 13.98
N VAL A 238 -11.84 4.26 14.06
CA VAL A 238 -12.75 3.78 15.13
C VAL A 238 -12.90 2.25 15.08
N GLU A 239 -13.11 1.69 13.89
CA GLU A 239 -13.24 0.23 13.71
C GLU A 239 -11.99 -0.51 14.21
N LYS A 240 -10.82 0.07 13.96
CA LYS A 240 -9.51 -0.51 14.36
C LYS A 240 -9.07 -0.12 15.77
N LYS A 241 -9.86 0.67 16.49
CA LYS A 241 -9.53 1.25 17.81
C LYS A 241 -8.22 2.04 17.81
N LEU A 242 -7.99 2.81 16.76
CA LEU A 242 -6.81 3.64 16.58
C LEU A 242 -7.18 5.13 16.65
N VAL A 243 -6.20 5.95 17.00
CA VAL A 243 -6.29 7.41 16.99
C VAL A 243 -5.06 8.01 16.31
N THR A 244 -5.21 9.23 15.78
CA THR A 244 -4.16 9.98 15.10
C THR A 244 -4.13 11.44 15.56
N ASP A 245 -2.96 12.08 15.45
CA ASP A 245 -2.79 13.52 15.63
C ASP A 245 -2.39 14.24 14.32
N GLN A 246 -2.28 13.50 13.20
CA GLN A 246 -1.80 14.08 11.95
C GLN A 246 -2.46 13.47 10.73
N ILE A 247 -2.90 14.34 9.83
CA ILE A 247 -3.44 13.97 8.51
C ILE A 247 -2.52 14.51 7.41
N VAL A 248 -2.23 13.68 6.42
CA VAL A 248 -1.50 14.08 5.21
C VAL A 248 -2.41 13.93 4.01
N LEU A 249 -2.54 14.99 3.22
CA LEU A 249 -3.30 15.00 1.99
C LEU A 249 -2.36 15.21 0.80
N THR A 250 -2.52 14.35 -0.22
CA THR A 250 -1.86 14.49 -1.51
C THR A 250 -2.91 14.46 -2.62
N VAL A 251 -2.93 15.49 -3.46
CA VAL A 251 -3.85 15.62 -4.59
C VAL A 251 -3.04 15.70 -5.88
N GLY A 252 -3.15 14.66 -6.70
CA GLY A 252 -2.52 14.58 -8.01
C GLY A 252 -3.43 15.14 -9.09
N TYR A 253 -2.88 15.99 -9.92
CA TYR A 253 -3.60 16.64 -11.02
C TYR A 253 -3.65 15.78 -12.28
N ASP A 254 -4.64 16.04 -13.12
CA ASP A 254 -4.79 15.35 -14.41
C ASP A 254 -3.81 15.89 -15.47
N ILE A 255 -3.41 15.01 -16.39
CA ILE A 255 -2.53 15.37 -17.52
C ILE A 255 -3.20 16.36 -18.47
N ASP A 256 -4.51 16.37 -18.53
CA ASP A 256 -5.26 17.24 -19.44
C ASP A 256 -5.17 18.71 -19.03
N ASN A 257 -4.78 19.03 -17.80
CA ASN A 257 -4.50 20.42 -17.40
C ASN A 257 -3.49 21.13 -18.31
N LEU A 258 -2.47 20.41 -18.79
CA LEU A 258 -1.45 20.98 -19.68
C LEU A 258 -1.84 20.97 -21.16
N LYS A 259 -3.03 20.43 -21.49
CA LYS A 259 -3.58 20.41 -22.86
C LYS A 259 -4.71 21.41 -23.05
N ILE A 260 -5.35 21.86 -21.98
CA ILE A 260 -6.44 22.83 -21.99
C ILE A 260 -5.82 24.23 -22.03
N PRO A 261 -5.97 25.01 -23.11
CA PRO A 261 -5.30 26.30 -23.25
C PRO A 261 -5.59 27.25 -22.09
N GLU A 262 -6.84 27.31 -21.64
CA GLU A 262 -7.28 28.18 -20.56
C GLU A 262 -6.60 27.90 -19.21
N ILE A 263 -6.16 26.64 -19.00
CA ILE A 263 -5.41 26.23 -17.81
C ILE A 263 -3.91 26.36 -18.07
N ALA A 264 -3.44 25.82 -19.20
CA ALA A 264 -2.02 25.76 -19.54
C ALA A 264 -1.36 27.14 -19.61
N ASP A 265 -2.06 28.14 -20.19
CA ASP A 265 -1.57 29.52 -20.34
C ASP A 265 -1.49 30.28 -18.99
N HIS A 266 -2.26 29.86 -17.99
CA HIS A 266 -2.32 30.50 -16.67
C HIS A 266 -1.57 29.73 -15.59
N TYR A 267 -1.16 28.48 -15.85
CA TYR A 267 -0.44 27.68 -14.87
C TYR A 267 1.05 27.99 -14.90
N HIS A 268 1.56 28.58 -13.83
CA HIS A 268 2.98 28.92 -13.65
C HIS A 268 3.68 28.08 -12.58
N GLY A 269 3.01 27.02 -12.12
CA GLY A 269 3.56 26.11 -11.10
C GLY A 269 4.58 25.12 -11.68
N GLU A 270 5.14 24.33 -10.81
CA GLU A 270 6.12 23.29 -11.17
C GLU A 270 5.47 22.16 -11.97
N ILE A 271 6.11 21.76 -13.08
CA ILE A 271 5.71 20.62 -13.89
C ILE A 271 6.64 19.45 -13.56
N THR A 272 6.07 18.29 -13.32
CA THR A 272 6.80 17.04 -13.05
C THR A 272 6.49 15.99 -14.11
N VAL A 273 7.28 14.92 -14.11
CA VAL A 273 7.07 13.78 -15.02
C VAL A 273 6.51 12.61 -14.21
N ASP A 274 5.38 12.05 -14.64
CA ASP A 274 4.77 10.89 -13.99
C ASP A 274 5.55 9.60 -14.32
N ARG A 275 5.11 8.47 -13.74
CA ARG A 275 5.75 7.16 -13.96
C ARG A 275 5.70 6.66 -15.39
N TYR A 276 4.84 7.25 -16.23
CA TYR A 276 4.69 6.91 -17.63
C TYR A 276 5.46 7.86 -18.57
N GLY A 277 6.26 8.78 -17.99
CA GLY A 277 7.01 9.76 -18.76
C GLY A 277 6.19 10.97 -19.25
N ARG A 278 4.97 11.18 -18.71
CA ARG A 278 4.09 12.27 -19.14
C ARG A 278 4.25 13.48 -18.23
N SER A 279 4.29 14.67 -18.81
CA SER A 279 4.29 15.93 -18.05
C SER A 279 2.95 16.14 -17.36
N VAL A 280 2.99 16.49 -16.08
CA VAL A 280 1.82 16.78 -15.24
C VAL A 280 2.14 17.95 -14.30
N PRO A 281 1.16 18.76 -13.89
CA PRO A 281 1.35 19.70 -12.79
C PRO A 281 1.80 18.96 -11.53
N LYS A 282 2.73 19.56 -10.79
CA LYS A 282 3.18 18.98 -9.53
C LYS A 282 2.01 18.80 -8.58
N HIS A 283 1.88 17.61 -7.99
CA HIS A 283 0.83 17.32 -7.03
C HIS A 283 0.84 18.26 -5.84
N ALA A 284 -0.35 18.64 -5.36
CA ALA A 284 -0.50 19.33 -4.08
C ALA A 284 -0.24 18.33 -2.94
N HIS A 285 0.53 18.76 -1.96
CA HIS A 285 0.87 17.94 -0.79
C HIS A 285 0.93 18.81 0.47
N GLY A 286 0.37 18.32 1.55
CA GLY A 286 0.42 19.03 2.80
C GLY A 286 0.03 18.17 4.00
N THR A 287 0.35 18.70 5.18
CA THR A 287 0.09 18.09 6.47
C THR A 287 -0.82 18.98 7.29
N GLY A 288 -1.83 18.38 7.93
CA GLY A 288 -2.70 18.99 8.92
C GLY A 288 -2.49 18.30 10.27
N ASN A 289 -2.13 19.04 11.29
CA ASN A 289 -2.00 18.54 12.65
C ASN A 289 -3.32 18.75 13.40
N LEU A 290 -3.67 17.79 14.24
CA LEU A 290 -4.81 17.82 15.15
C LEU A 290 -4.28 18.17 16.54
N ASP A 291 -5.07 18.91 17.33
CA ASP A 291 -4.65 19.38 18.65
C ASP A 291 -4.48 18.25 19.68
N ALA A 292 -5.06 17.08 19.41
CA ALA A 292 -4.96 15.89 20.25
C ALA A 292 -5.15 14.61 19.42
N MET A 293 -4.67 13.49 19.96
CA MET A 293 -4.93 12.15 19.40
C MET A 293 -6.45 11.91 19.34
N THR A 294 -6.98 11.63 18.16
CA THR A 294 -8.43 11.50 17.96
C THR A 294 -8.78 10.57 16.79
N ALA A 295 -9.99 10.01 16.83
CA ALA A 295 -10.69 9.36 15.71
C ALA A 295 -12.01 10.06 15.37
N SER A 296 -12.21 11.30 15.88
CA SER A 296 -13.43 12.08 15.64
C SER A 296 -13.58 12.43 14.17
N VAL A 297 -14.70 12.05 13.57
CA VAL A 297 -15.03 12.38 12.17
C VAL A 297 -15.05 13.88 11.96
N SER A 298 -15.64 14.65 12.90
CA SER A 298 -15.74 16.10 12.78
C SER A 298 -14.38 16.76 12.74
N ARG A 299 -13.48 16.44 13.67
CA ARG A 299 -12.14 17.03 13.74
C ARG A 299 -11.26 16.66 12.55
N ILE A 300 -11.25 15.37 12.17
CA ILE A 300 -10.46 14.90 11.03
C ILE A 300 -10.95 15.54 9.74
N THR A 301 -12.27 15.59 9.54
CA THR A 301 -12.87 16.19 8.34
C THR A 301 -12.58 17.69 8.27
N GLU A 302 -12.76 18.43 9.36
CA GLU A 302 -12.49 19.87 9.41
C GLU A 302 -11.03 20.18 9.08
N THR A 303 -10.08 19.48 9.72
CA THR A 303 -8.65 19.61 9.44
C THR A 303 -8.32 19.29 7.99
N THR A 304 -8.89 18.22 7.45
CA THR A 304 -8.68 17.80 6.06
C THR A 304 -9.24 18.81 5.06
N MET A 305 -10.42 19.37 5.32
CA MET A 305 -11.03 20.37 4.46
C MET A 305 -10.25 21.68 4.45
N GLY A 306 -9.81 22.16 5.61
CA GLY A 306 -8.95 23.34 5.71
C GLY A 306 -7.58 23.14 5.04
N LEU A 307 -7.04 21.92 5.13
CA LEU A 307 -5.82 21.56 4.41
C LEU A 307 -6.05 21.58 2.88
N TYR A 308 -7.14 20.98 2.39
CA TYR A 308 -7.50 20.95 0.98
C TYR A 308 -7.58 22.37 0.38
N GLU A 309 -8.33 23.27 1.03
CA GLU A 309 -8.50 24.66 0.60
C GLU A 309 -7.18 25.45 0.56
N ARG A 310 -6.25 25.11 1.43
CA ARG A 310 -4.95 25.78 1.53
C ARG A 310 -3.96 25.32 0.45
N ILE A 311 -3.97 24.04 0.08
CA ILE A 311 -2.89 23.48 -0.77
C ILE A 311 -3.31 23.21 -2.23
N VAL A 312 -4.61 23.02 -2.50
CA VAL A 312 -5.07 22.62 -3.84
C VAL A 312 -5.35 23.86 -4.67
N ASP A 313 -4.79 23.88 -5.88
CA ASP A 313 -5.04 24.93 -6.86
C ASP A 313 -6.46 24.76 -7.45
N PRO A 314 -7.35 25.76 -7.28
CA PRO A 314 -8.74 25.65 -7.76
C PRO A 314 -8.90 25.69 -9.27
N MET A 315 -7.87 26.08 -10.03
CA MET A 315 -7.89 26.10 -11.49
C MET A 315 -7.59 24.72 -12.09
N LEU A 316 -6.95 23.82 -11.32
CA LEU A 316 -6.48 22.54 -11.82
C LEU A 316 -7.49 21.40 -11.63
N LEU A 317 -7.63 20.59 -12.64
CA LEU A 317 -8.41 19.36 -12.59
C LEU A 317 -7.66 18.27 -11.83
N THR A 318 -8.35 17.65 -10.88
CA THR A 318 -7.85 16.57 -10.02
C THR A 318 -8.05 15.20 -10.66
N ARG A 319 -7.07 14.31 -10.51
CA ARG A 319 -7.14 12.92 -10.98
C ARG A 319 -6.97 11.89 -9.87
N ARG A 320 -6.19 12.22 -8.85
CA ARG A 320 -5.87 11.28 -7.77
C ARG A 320 -5.90 11.98 -6.42
N ILE A 321 -6.45 11.32 -5.42
CA ILE A 321 -6.48 11.78 -4.04
C ILE A 321 -5.88 10.68 -3.16
N THR A 322 -5.01 11.05 -2.25
CA THR A 322 -4.47 10.15 -1.23
C THR A 322 -4.53 10.85 0.11
N LEU A 323 -5.14 10.20 1.09
CA LEU A 323 -5.27 10.68 2.46
C LEU A 323 -4.62 9.69 3.40
N VAL A 324 -3.83 10.17 4.35
CA VAL A 324 -3.07 9.35 5.30
C VAL A 324 -3.28 9.88 6.71
N ALA A 325 -3.60 8.99 7.64
CA ALA A 325 -3.51 9.23 9.07
C ALA A 325 -2.16 8.71 9.58
N ASN A 326 -1.34 9.57 10.14
CA ASN A 326 -0.02 9.23 10.68
C ASN A 326 -0.04 9.15 12.21
N HIS A 327 1.10 8.75 12.80
CA HIS A 327 1.35 8.68 14.24
C HIS A 327 0.26 7.89 14.99
N LEU A 328 -0.18 6.78 14.40
CA LEU A 328 -1.25 5.97 14.96
C LEU A 328 -0.88 5.42 16.34
N LYS A 329 -1.83 5.50 17.26
CA LYS A 329 -1.75 4.86 18.57
C LYS A 329 -3.04 4.08 18.83
N ASP A 330 -2.93 3.05 19.65
CA ASP A 330 -4.09 2.36 20.18
C ASP A 330 -4.90 3.33 21.07
N ALA A 331 -6.21 3.42 20.84
CA ALA A 331 -7.08 4.34 21.56
C ALA A 331 -7.06 4.10 23.07
N ASP A 332 -6.92 2.83 23.50
CA ASP A 332 -6.86 2.47 24.91
C ASP A 332 -5.50 2.80 25.54
N SER A 333 -4.45 3.00 24.74
CA SER A 333 -3.11 3.36 25.21
C SER A 333 -2.92 4.85 25.47
N VAL A 334 -3.76 5.69 24.86
CA VAL A 334 -3.70 7.15 25.04
C VAL A 334 -4.38 7.51 26.35
N LYS A 335 -3.56 7.74 27.40
CA LYS A 335 -4.05 8.30 28.65
C LYS A 335 -4.65 9.68 28.36
N GLU A 336 -5.85 9.95 28.89
CA GLU A 336 -6.34 11.35 28.93
C GLU A 336 -5.22 12.19 29.55
N GLU A 337 -4.63 13.09 28.77
CA GLU A 337 -3.71 14.06 29.32
C GLU A 337 -4.50 14.90 30.35
N THR A 338 -4.30 14.60 31.61
CA THR A 338 -4.71 15.51 32.67
C THR A 338 -3.84 16.74 32.50
N PHE A 339 -4.37 17.75 31.86
CA PHE A 339 -3.75 19.09 31.85
C PHE A 339 -3.66 19.57 33.28
N TYR A 340 -2.47 19.48 33.86
CA TYR A 340 -2.13 20.20 35.06
C TYR A 340 -1.99 21.67 34.63
N GLU A 341 -3.03 22.47 34.89
CA GLU A 341 -2.93 23.93 34.78
C GLU A 341 -1.84 24.36 35.76
N GLN A 342 -0.69 24.76 35.24
CA GLN A 342 0.33 25.41 36.06
C GLN A 342 -0.27 26.73 36.53
N LEU A 343 -0.73 26.75 37.75
CA LEU A 343 -1.19 27.99 38.43
C LEU A 343 0.02 28.90 38.56
N ASP A 344 0.04 29.97 37.77
CA ASP A 344 1.02 31.03 37.93
C ASP A 344 0.75 31.75 39.26
N LEU A 345 1.63 31.53 40.23
CA LEU A 345 1.51 32.03 41.60
C LEU A 345 1.74 33.57 41.67
N PHE A 346 2.20 34.20 40.59
CA PHE A 346 2.64 35.59 40.55
C PHE A 346 1.74 36.53 39.72
N SER A 347 0.84 36.02 38.89
CA SER A 347 -0.17 36.86 38.24
C SER A 347 -1.33 37.10 39.21
N GLY A 348 -1.32 38.22 39.90
CA GLY A 348 -2.32 38.69 40.87
C GLY A 348 -3.74 38.62 40.33
N GLY A 349 -4.36 37.46 40.46
CA GLY A 349 -5.64 37.13 39.86
C GLY A 349 -6.82 37.33 40.79
N PHE A 350 -7.34 38.55 40.92
CA PHE A 350 -8.63 38.79 41.57
C PHE A 350 -9.74 39.28 40.62
N LEU A 351 -9.52 39.24 39.27
CA LEU A 351 -10.48 39.80 38.31
C LEU A 351 -10.83 38.93 37.09
N GLN A 352 -10.71 37.58 37.16
CA GLN A 352 -11.06 36.71 35.99
C GLN A 352 -11.87 35.44 36.32
N THR A 353 -12.78 35.52 37.30
CA THR A 353 -13.67 34.37 37.61
C THR A 353 -14.66 34.06 36.47
N GLY A 354 -15.17 35.06 35.76
CA GLY A 354 -16.16 34.87 34.68
C GLY A 354 -15.61 34.25 33.38
N GLN A 355 -14.34 34.51 33.05
CA GLN A 355 -13.72 33.92 31.83
C GLN A 355 -13.25 32.48 32.03
N LYS A 356 -12.92 32.09 33.28
CA LYS A 356 -12.52 30.69 33.59
C LYS A 356 -13.72 29.75 33.63
N GLU A 357 -14.90 30.19 34.07
CA GLU A 357 -16.12 29.38 34.08
C GLU A 357 -16.61 29.11 32.66
N THR A 358 -16.67 30.12 31.80
CA THR A 358 -17.03 29.97 30.37
C THR A 358 -16.07 29.03 29.62
N SER A 359 -14.78 29.07 29.92
CA SER A 359 -13.78 28.16 29.32
C SER A 359 -13.95 26.70 29.80
N ARG A 360 -14.33 26.47 31.05
CA ARG A 360 -14.60 25.12 31.60
C ARG A 360 -15.91 24.56 31.07
N GLU A 361 -16.97 25.36 31.00
CA GLU A 361 -18.26 24.95 30.41
C GLU A 361 -18.09 24.60 28.92
N THR A 362 -17.30 25.37 28.16
CA THR A 362 -17.04 25.12 26.75
C THR A 362 -16.28 23.80 26.55
N LYS A 363 -15.25 23.53 27.36
CA LYS A 363 -14.48 22.26 27.32
C LYS A 363 -15.35 21.07 27.71
N GLN A 364 -16.22 21.20 28.70
CA GLN A 364 -17.13 20.13 29.12
C GLN A 364 -18.18 19.81 28.02
N GLN A 365 -18.74 20.84 27.40
CA GLN A 365 -19.68 20.68 26.28
C GLN A 365 -19.01 20.01 25.05
N GLU A 366 -17.74 20.37 24.80
CA GLU A 366 -16.99 19.74 23.72
C GLU A 366 -16.70 18.26 24.00
N LYS A 367 -16.31 17.91 25.24
CA LYS A 367 -16.13 16.51 25.64
C LYS A 367 -17.41 15.70 25.46
N GLU A 368 -18.55 16.21 25.92
CA GLU A 368 -19.85 15.55 25.75
C GLU A 368 -20.24 15.39 24.27
N ARG A 369 -19.90 16.38 23.43
CA ARG A 369 -20.12 16.31 21.99
C ARG A 369 -19.28 15.19 21.35
N LEU A 370 -18.01 15.10 21.71
CA LEU A 370 -17.11 14.06 21.19
C LEU A 370 -17.51 12.64 21.65
N GLU A 371 -17.98 12.49 22.90
CA GLU A 371 -18.52 11.22 23.39
C GLU A 371 -19.79 10.81 22.64
N LYS A 372 -20.72 11.72 22.41
CA LYS A 372 -21.91 11.47 21.58
C LYS A 372 -21.56 11.12 20.14
N GLU A 373 -20.57 11.80 19.56
CA GLU A 373 -20.05 11.49 18.22
C GLU A 373 -19.45 10.08 18.16
N LYS A 374 -18.64 9.69 19.15
CA LYS A 374 -18.07 8.34 19.24
C LYS A 374 -19.15 7.26 19.28
N HIS A 375 -20.17 7.42 20.14
CA HIS A 375 -21.27 6.46 20.20
C HIS A 375 -22.05 6.38 18.88
N LEU A 376 -22.25 7.52 18.20
CA LEU A 376 -22.88 7.54 16.87
C LEU A 376 -22.03 6.79 15.82
N GLN A 377 -20.70 7.01 15.82
CA GLN A 377 -19.78 6.32 14.93
C GLN A 377 -19.83 4.79 15.16
N GLU A 378 -19.78 4.34 16.41
CA GLU A 378 -19.88 2.92 16.79
C GLU A 378 -21.23 2.31 16.34
N ALA A 379 -22.34 3.02 16.54
CA ALA A 379 -23.65 2.59 16.07
C ALA A 379 -23.72 2.48 14.54
N MET A 380 -23.16 3.46 13.82
CA MET A 380 -23.09 3.43 12.36
C MET A 380 -22.24 2.26 11.85
N LEU A 381 -21.11 1.97 12.49
CA LEU A 381 -20.25 0.80 12.16
C LEU A 381 -21.03 -0.51 12.38
N SER A 382 -21.75 -0.63 13.49
CA SER A 382 -22.58 -1.82 13.77
C SER A 382 -23.65 -2.03 12.69
N VAL A 383 -24.33 -0.98 12.25
CA VAL A 383 -25.32 -1.05 11.16
C VAL A 383 -24.64 -1.43 9.84
N LYS A 384 -23.53 -0.80 9.48
CA LYS A 384 -22.79 -1.10 8.24
C LYS A 384 -22.23 -2.52 8.21
N SER A 385 -21.75 -3.02 9.33
CA SER A 385 -21.27 -4.41 9.48
C SER A 385 -22.40 -5.43 9.27
N LYS A 386 -23.59 -5.16 9.80
CA LYS A 386 -24.73 -6.08 9.74
C LYS A 386 -25.49 -6.05 8.42
N TYR A 387 -25.64 -4.89 7.82
CA TYR A 387 -26.53 -4.66 6.66
C TYR A 387 -25.78 -4.19 5.42
N GLY A 388 -24.47 -4.08 5.47
CA GLY A 388 -23.60 -3.63 4.36
C GLY A 388 -23.24 -2.14 4.42
N LYS A 389 -22.15 -1.81 3.73
CA LYS A 389 -21.53 -0.47 3.80
C LYS A 389 -22.46 0.68 3.38
N ASN A 390 -23.44 0.41 2.51
CA ASN A 390 -24.42 1.40 2.03
C ASN A 390 -25.74 1.41 2.81
N ALA A 391 -25.84 0.66 3.92
CA ALA A 391 -27.06 0.60 4.73
C ALA A 391 -27.37 1.91 5.45
N ILE A 392 -26.38 2.73 5.72
CA ILE A 392 -26.51 4.07 6.28
C ILE A 392 -25.53 5.01 5.57
N LEU A 393 -26.06 6.10 5.03
CA LEU A 393 -25.34 7.12 4.29
C LEU A 393 -25.63 8.50 4.89
N LYS A 394 -24.72 9.44 4.75
CA LYS A 394 -24.97 10.85 5.06
C LYS A 394 -25.59 11.54 3.86
N ALA A 395 -26.33 12.62 4.08
CA ALA A 395 -26.91 13.40 2.99
C ALA A 395 -25.86 13.93 1.99
N ALA A 396 -24.64 14.18 2.46
CA ALA A 396 -23.51 14.59 1.62
C ALA A 396 -23.09 13.49 0.61
N ASP A 397 -23.26 12.21 0.96
CA ASP A 397 -22.94 11.07 0.08
C ASP A 397 -23.91 10.93 -1.12
N LEU A 398 -24.98 11.73 -1.12
CA LEU A 398 -26.02 11.74 -2.18
C LEU A 398 -25.89 12.98 -3.08
N GLN A 399 -24.90 13.84 -2.87
CA GLN A 399 -24.68 15.02 -3.71
C GLN A 399 -24.11 14.61 -5.07
N GLU A 400 -24.31 15.46 -6.07
CA GLU A 400 -23.69 15.31 -7.37
C GLU A 400 -22.16 15.36 -7.23
N GLY A 401 -21.46 14.37 -7.81
CA GLY A 401 -20.01 14.21 -7.67
C GLY A 401 -19.56 13.34 -6.48
N ALA A 402 -20.49 12.95 -5.58
CA ALA A 402 -20.19 12.02 -4.49
C ALA A 402 -19.86 10.61 -5.02
N THR A 403 -18.90 9.94 -4.41
CA THR A 403 -18.38 8.63 -4.85
C THR A 403 -18.57 7.50 -3.83
N THR A 404 -19.02 7.81 -2.62
CA THR A 404 -19.10 6.86 -1.48
C THR A 404 -19.88 5.60 -1.84
N ILE A 405 -21.05 5.72 -2.50
CA ILE A 405 -21.89 4.57 -2.84
C ILE A 405 -21.16 3.59 -3.76
N ASP A 406 -20.49 4.11 -4.79
CA ASP A 406 -19.73 3.30 -5.74
C ASP A 406 -18.45 2.75 -5.13
N ARG A 407 -17.74 3.54 -4.32
CA ARG A 407 -16.58 3.09 -3.56
C ARG A 407 -16.91 1.93 -2.60
N ASN A 408 -18.02 1.99 -1.92
CA ASN A 408 -18.46 0.93 -1.02
C ASN A 408 -18.76 -0.40 -1.75
N ARG A 409 -18.96 -0.34 -3.08
CA ARG A 409 -19.11 -1.50 -3.98
C ARG A 409 -17.76 -1.95 -4.60
N GLN A 410 -16.64 -1.37 -4.16
CA GLN A 410 -15.32 -1.70 -4.68
C GLN A 410 -14.50 -2.44 -3.63
N ILE A 411 -13.55 -3.23 -4.11
CA ILE A 411 -12.51 -3.88 -3.31
C ILE A 411 -11.18 -3.48 -3.94
N GLY A 412 -10.31 -2.80 -3.16
CA GLY A 412 -9.01 -2.33 -3.66
C GLY A 412 -9.10 -1.38 -4.87
N GLY A 413 -10.20 -0.61 -5.00
CA GLY A 413 -10.43 0.30 -6.12
C GLY A 413 -11.00 -0.36 -7.38
N HIS A 414 -11.30 -1.65 -7.35
CA HIS A 414 -11.91 -2.39 -8.45
C HIS A 414 -13.35 -2.79 -8.10
N LYS A 415 -14.19 -2.98 -9.11
CA LYS A 415 -15.56 -3.42 -8.93
C LYS A 415 -15.57 -4.78 -8.18
N ALA A 416 -16.45 -4.89 -7.16
CA ALA A 416 -16.63 -6.13 -6.41
C ALA A 416 -17.32 -7.22 -7.23
#